data_3ae1af6122831498f171d0b666dce9c0
#
_entry.id   3ae1af6122831498f171d0b666dce9c0
#
_cell.length_a   1.000
_cell.length_b   1.000
_cell.length_c   1.000
_cell.angle_alpha   90.00
_cell.angle_beta   90.00
_cell.angle_gamma   90.00
#
_symmetry.space_group_name_H-M   'P 1'
#
loop_
_entity.id
_entity.type
_entity.pdbx_description
1 polymer ?
#
loop_
_entity_poly.entity_id
_entity_poly.type
_entity_poly.pdbx_seq_one_letter_code
_entity_poly.pdbx_strand_id
1 'polypeptide(L)'
;MKFKLLLMILLFISNVFASEIDIKNLTPQQLETLKEIKKYGEDHGLGYTLMAIAIKESKLGTYMVNLDTKDFGLYQANIRTVLNRQNIKDTTWNRNVFASKLVSDFHFATQNAIEELTFWQKVHRNDWSKVWGSYNAGYKYNSMEAKNYSKEIASIIRELKKIDV
;
A
#
# COMPACT_ATOMS: atom_id res chain seq x y z
N MET A 1 -28.75 31.14 45.28
CA MET A 1 -27.40 30.60 44.95
C MET A 1 -27.57 29.51 43.89
N LYS A 2 -27.17 29.78 42.64
CA LYS A 2 -27.27 28.82 41.55
C LYS A 2 -25.89 28.15 41.37
N PHE A 3 -25.78 26.87 41.72
CA PHE A 3 -24.58 26.04 41.45
C PHE A 3 -24.53 25.73 39.97
N LYS A 4 -23.56 26.34 39.26
CA LYS A 4 -23.21 25.92 37.90
C LYS A 4 -22.30 24.69 37.99
N LEU A 5 -22.86 23.53 37.67
CA LEU A 5 -22.10 22.30 37.47
C LEU A 5 -21.34 22.40 36.14
N LEU A 6 -20.05 22.68 36.19
CA LEU A 6 -19.17 22.71 35.04
C LEU A 6 -18.79 21.26 34.70
N LEU A 7 -19.49 20.64 33.73
CA LEU A 7 -19.19 19.33 33.21
C LEU A 7 -17.94 19.43 32.32
N MET A 8 -16.79 19.11 32.88
CA MET A 8 -15.51 19.05 32.15
C MET A 8 -15.49 17.76 31.38
N ILE A 9 -15.91 17.81 30.09
CA ILE A 9 -15.76 16.69 29.16
C ILE A 9 -14.27 16.61 28.82
N LEU A 10 -13.55 15.70 29.46
CA LEU A 10 -12.23 15.26 29.03
C LEU A 10 -12.40 14.47 27.73
N LEU A 11 -12.24 15.14 26.60
CA LEU A 11 -12.02 14.48 25.32
C LEU A 11 -10.64 13.79 25.37
N PHE A 12 -10.64 12.52 25.74
CA PHE A 12 -9.53 11.64 25.42
C PHE A 12 -9.48 11.49 23.91
N ILE A 13 -8.73 12.37 23.24
CA ILE A 13 -8.26 12.14 21.89
C ILE A 13 -7.20 11.05 22.05
N SER A 14 -7.64 9.78 22.02
CA SER A 14 -6.75 8.68 21.76
C SER A 14 -6.24 8.85 20.33
N ASN A 15 -5.10 9.53 20.18
CA ASN A 15 -4.28 9.39 19.00
C ASN A 15 -3.88 7.91 18.94
N VAL A 16 -4.68 7.11 18.28
CA VAL A 16 -4.26 5.79 17.81
C VAL A 16 -3.21 6.09 16.76
N PHE A 17 -1.97 6.34 17.20
CA PHE A 17 -0.81 6.19 16.33
C PHE A 17 -0.83 4.73 15.91
N ALA A 18 -1.35 4.49 14.72
CA ALA A 18 -1.24 3.18 14.11
C ALA A 18 0.27 2.89 14.03
N SER A 19 0.77 2.04 14.94
CA SER A 19 2.19 1.74 15.04
C SER A 19 2.70 1.28 13.68
N GLU A 20 3.85 1.82 13.24
CA GLU A 20 4.55 1.28 12.08
C GLU A 20 4.84 -0.19 12.31
N ILE A 21 4.85 -0.99 11.23
CA ILE A 21 5.27 -2.39 11.34
C ILE A 21 6.74 -2.41 11.74
N ASP A 22 7.02 -3.03 12.87
CA ASP A 22 8.40 -3.31 13.30
C ASP A 22 8.92 -4.53 12.53
N ILE A 23 9.69 -4.27 11.47
CA ILE A 23 10.27 -5.30 10.60
C ILE A 23 11.19 -6.26 11.38
N LYS A 24 11.72 -5.84 12.53
CA LYS A 24 12.57 -6.68 13.38
C LYS A 24 11.77 -7.65 14.27
N ASN A 25 10.51 -7.36 14.50
CA ASN A 25 9.61 -8.11 15.39
C ASN A 25 8.31 -8.51 14.66
N LEU A 26 8.45 -9.08 13.46
CA LEU A 26 7.31 -9.57 12.69
C LEU A 26 6.66 -10.78 13.36
N THR A 27 5.33 -10.82 13.35
CA THR A 27 4.60 -12.02 13.75
C THR A 27 4.83 -13.14 12.73
N PRO A 28 4.66 -14.43 13.12
CA PRO A 28 4.76 -15.54 12.18
C PRO A 28 3.87 -15.37 10.93
N GLN A 29 2.66 -14.85 11.11
CA GLN A 29 1.73 -14.60 10.01
C GLN A 29 2.21 -13.49 9.07
N GLN A 30 2.77 -12.41 9.61
CA GLN A 30 3.36 -11.33 8.80
C GLN A 30 4.56 -11.84 7.99
N LEU A 31 5.40 -12.67 8.61
CA LEU A 31 6.54 -13.27 7.94
C LEU A 31 6.10 -14.19 6.80
N GLU A 32 5.07 -15.02 7.03
CA GLU A 32 4.52 -15.89 5.98
C GLU A 32 3.95 -15.08 4.81
N THR A 33 3.19 -14.02 5.12
CA THR A 33 2.67 -13.10 4.09
C THR A 33 3.81 -12.49 3.27
N LEU A 34 4.90 -12.06 3.92
CA LEU A 34 6.06 -11.50 3.21
C LEU A 34 6.74 -12.54 2.30
N LYS A 35 6.89 -13.78 2.76
CA LYS A 35 7.44 -14.88 1.94
C LYS A 35 6.58 -15.14 0.71
N GLU A 36 5.27 -15.16 0.87
CA GLU A 36 4.34 -15.34 -0.25
C GLU A 36 4.45 -14.20 -1.25
N ILE A 37 4.47 -12.94 -0.79
CA ILE A 37 4.67 -11.76 -1.63
C ILE A 37 5.99 -11.84 -2.39
N LYS A 38 7.09 -12.16 -1.68
CA LYS A 38 8.42 -12.27 -2.28
C LYS A 38 8.45 -13.31 -3.38
N LYS A 39 7.97 -14.51 -3.06
CA LYS A 39 7.91 -15.63 -4.02
C LYS A 39 7.13 -15.24 -5.28
N TYR A 40 5.97 -14.59 -5.13
CA TYR A 40 5.16 -14.18 -6.27
C TYR A 40 5.83 -13.11 -7.13
N GLY A 41 6.61 -12.22 -6.51
CA GLY A 41 7.32 -11.13 -7.20
C GLY A 41 8.69 -11.51 -7.76
N GLU A 42 9.26 -12.67 -7.42
CA GLU A 42 10.64 -13.03 -7.81
C GLU A 42 10.83 -13.13 -9.32
N ASP A 43 9.91 -13.74 -10.04
CA ASP A 43 9.97 -13.90 -11.50
C ASP A 43 9.96 -12.56 -12.25
N HIS A 44 9.51 -11.50 -11.57
CA HIS A 44 9.47 -10.13 -12.08
C HIS A 44 10.61 -9.25 -11.55
N GLY A 45 11.47 -9.77 -10.66
CA GLY A 45 12.47 -8.98 -9.94
C GLY A 45 11.89 -7.96 -8.97
N LEU A 46 10.63 -8.15 -8.55
CA LEU A 46 9.85 -7.19 -7.75
C LEU A 46 9.62 -7.63 -6.29
N GLY A 47 10.10 -8.80 -5.87
CA GLY A 47 9.79 -9.37 -4.56
C GLY A 47 9.96 -8.38 -3.39
N TYR A 48 11.14 -7.78 -3.24
CA TYR A 48 11.38 -6.78 -2.17
C TYR A 48 10.57 -5.50 -2.34
N THR A 49 10.34 -5.05 -3.56
CA THR A 49 9.52 -3.86 -3.82
C THR A 49 8.07 -4.10 -3.41
N LEU A 50 7.49 -5.24 -3.77
CA LEU A 50 6.12 -5.61 -3.40
C LEU A 50 5.97 -5.75 -1.88
N MET A 51 6.92 -6.40 -1.20
CA MET A 51 6.92 -6.48 0.26
C MET A 51 6.91 -5.09 0.91
N ALA A 52 7.79 -4.19 0.44
CA ALA A 52 7.89 -2.84 0.98
C ALA A 52 6.61 -2.03 0.76
N ILE A 53 5.99 -2.14 -0.42
CA ILE A 53 4.72 -1.48 -0.73
C ILE A 53 3.60 -2.04 0.16
N ALA A 54 3.48 -3.36 0.31
CA ALA A 54 2.46 -3.96 1.17
C ALA A 54 2.59 -3.53 2.65
N ILE A 55 3.81 -3.38 3.14
CA ILE A 55 4.07 -2.82 4.48
C ILE A 55 3.59 -1.37 4.54
N LYS A 56 3.99 -0.55 3.59
CA LYS A 56 3.72 0.90 3.57
C LYS A 56 2.23 1.18 3.40
N GLU A 57 1.56 0.52 2.46
CA GLU A 57 0.21 0.83 2.01
C GLU A 57 -0.87 0.30 2.95
N SER A 58 -0.77 -0.96 3.36
CA SER A 58 -1.83 -1.62 4.12
C SER A 58 -1.38 -2.18 5.47
N LYS A 59 -0.11 -1.98 5.86
CA LYS A 59 0.50 -2.68 7.01
C LYS A 59 0.27 -4.19 6.92
N LEU A 60 0.66 -4.76 5.79
CA LEU A 60 0.50 -6.19 5.48
C LEU A 60 -0.96 -6.68 5.65
N GLY A 61 -1.91 -5.90 5.14
CA GLY A 61 -3.32 -6.27 5.13
C GLY A 61 -4.12 -5.82 6.36
N THR A 62 -3.54 -5.05 7.27
CA THR A 62 -4.29 -4.48 8.42
C THR A 62 -5.30 -3.42 7.95
N TYR A 63 -4.95 -2.64 6.92
CA TYR A 63 -5.79 -1.57 6.37
C TYR A 63 -6.03 -1.79 4.88
N MET A 64 -7.06 -2.58 4.54
CA MET A 64 -7.33 -3.02 3.17
C MET A 64 -8.28 -2.10 2.39
N VAL A 65 -8.90 -1.13 3.03
CA VAL A 65 -9.94 -0.30 2.41
C VAL A 65 -9.75 1.16 2.78
N ASN A 66 -9.56 2.02 1.79
CA ASN A 66 -9.60 3.46 1.91
C ASN A 66 -10.73 4.03 1.04
N LEU A 67 -11.84 4.39 1.66
CA LEU A 67 -13.02 4.88 0.95
C LEU A 67 -12.86 6.33 0.47
N ASP A 68 -11.99 7.11 1.08
CA ASP A 68 -11.79 8.53 0.71
C ASP A 68 -11.06 8.63 -0.62
N THR A 69 -9.97 7.91 -0.78
CA THR A 69 -9.16 7.87 -2.00
C THR A 69 -9.62 6.83 -3.00
N LYS A 70 -10.48 5.87 -2.59
CA LYS A 70 -10.94 4.72 -3.37
C LYS A 70 -9.82 3.74 -3.69
N ASP A 71 -8.95 3.49 -2.72
CA ASP A 71 -7.84 2.56 -2.81
C ASP A 71 -8.13 1.29 -2.01
N PHE A 72 -7.79 0.13 -2.57
CA PHE A 72 -8.21 -1.16 -2.02
C PHE A 72 -7.09 -2.20 -2.06
N GLY A 73 -7.17 -3.12 -1.11
CA GLY A 73 -6.33 -4.30 -1.04
C GLY A 73 -4.97 -4.09 -0.42
N LEU A 74 -4.18 -5.15 -0.45
CA LEU A 74 -2.85 -5.22 0.16
C LEU A 74 -1.90 -4.11 -0.30
N TYR A 75 -2.06 -3.66 -1.53
CA TYR A 75 -1.22 -2.67 -2.19
C TYR A 75 -1.90 -1.32 -2.43
N GLN A 76 -3.08 -1.11 -1.83
CA GLN A 76 -3.91 0.10 -1.94
C GLN A 76 -4.06 0.59 -3.40
N ALA A 77 -4.43 -0.35 -4.28
CA ALA A 77 -4.64 -0.05 -5.69
C ALA A 77 -5.87 0.84 -5.90
N ASN A 78 -5.70 1.96 -6.63
CA ASN A 78 -6.81 2.85 -6.96
C ASN A 78 -7.78 2.16 -7.93
N ILE A 79 -9.06 2.08 -7.56
CA ILE A 79 -10.05 1.30 -8.30
C ILE A 79 -10.24 1.76 -9.74
N ARG A 80 -10.16 3.08 -10.00
CA ARG A 80 -10.30 3.60 -11.36
C ARG A 80 -9.10 3.23 -12.22
N THR A 81 -7.90 3.25 -11.66
CA THR A 81 -6.68 2.83 -12.34
C THR A 81 -6.77 1.36 -12.72
N VAL A 82 -7.25 0.50 -11.80
CA VAL A 82 -7.44 -0.93 -12.05
C VAL A 82 -8.45 -1.16 -13.18
N LEU A 83 -9.63 -0.55 -13.10
CA LEU A 83 -10.65 -0.69 -14.16
C LEU A 83 -10.15 -0.23 -15.53
N ASN A 84 -9.45 0.89 -15.57
CA ASN A 84 -8.89 1.43 -16.82
C ASN A 84 -7.85 0.48 -17.42
N ARG A 85 -6.94 -0.07 -16.60
CA ARG A 85 -5.94 -1.03 -17.05
C ARG A 85 -6.56 -2.32 -17.58
N GLN A 86 -7.62 -2.79 -16.94
CA GLN A 86 -8.36 -3.97 -17.36
C GLN A 86 -9.34 -3.69 -18.52
N ASN A 87 -9.38 -2.47 -19.04
CA ASN A 87 -10.32 -2.03 -20.07
C ASN A 87 -11.80 -2.28 -19.70
N ILE A 88 -12.14 -2.11 -18.43
CA ILE A 88 -13.46 -2.30 -17.87
C ILE A 88 -14.16 -0.95 -17.68
N LYS A 89 -15.43 -0.87 -18.11
CA LYS A 89 -16.23 0.36 -17.96
C LYS A 89 -16.36 0.75 -16.48
N ASP A 90 -16.10 2.02 -16.18
CA ASP A 90 -16.22 2.56 -14.83
C ASP A 90 -17.69 2.76 -14.44
N THR A 91 -18.26 1.75 -13.75
CA THR A 91 -19.60 1.75 -13.18
C THR A 91 -19.52 1.43 -11.68
N THR A 92 -20.54 1.81 -10.91
CA THR A 92 -20.59 1.47 -9.48
C THR A 92 -20.50 -0.04 -9.25
N TRP A 93 -21.17 -0.85 -10.08
CA TRP A 93 -21.09 -2.30 -10.01
C TRP A 93 -19.66 -2.80 -10.20
N ASN A 94 -18.99 -2.39 -11.28
CA ASN A 94 -17.64 -2.83 -11.57
C ASN A 94 -16.63 -2.36 -10.50
N ARG A 95 -16.78 -1.12 -9.98
CA ARG A 95 -15.96 -0.66 -8.84
C ARG A 95 -16.11 -1.58 -7.64
N ASN A 96 -17.33 -1.96 -7.27
CA ASN A 96 -17.56 -2.82 -6.11
C ASN A 96 -16.99 -4.24 -6.33
N VAL A 97 -17.21 -4.84 -7.51
CA VAL A 97 -16.68 -6.16 -7.84
C VAL A 97 -15.15 -6.18 -7.79
N PHE A 98 -14.49 -5.20 -8.42
CA PHE A 98 -13.03 -5.17 -8.47
C PHE A 98 -12.40 -4.74 -7.14
N ALA A 99 -13.05 -3.85 -6.37
CA ALA A 99 -12.63 -3.52 -5.01
C ALA A 99 -12.68 -4.77 -4.11
N SER A 100 -13.76 -5.56 -4.20
CA SER A 100 -13.86 -6.83 -3.47
C SER A 100 -12.74 -7.79 -3.85
N LYS A 101 -12.42 -7.94 -5.14
CA LYS A 101 -11.29 -8.77 -5.60
C LYS A 101 -9.95 -8.28 -5.06
N LEU A 102 -9.68 -6.98 -5.08
CA LEU A 102 -8.44 -6.41 -4.54
C LEU A 102 -8.26 -6.70 -3.05
N VAL A 103 -9.36 -6.78 -2.30
CA VAL A 103 -9.35 -7.07 -0.85
C VAL A 103 -9.24 -8.56 -0.56
N SER A 104 -9.92 -9.43 -1.34
CA SER A 104 -10.09 -10.84 -0.99
C SER A 104 -9.24 -11.81 -1.81
N ASP A 105 -8.67 -11.37 -2.93
CA ASP A 105 -7.87 -12.20 -3.82
C ASP A 105 -6.42 -11.71 -3.87
N PHE A 106 -5.55 -12.41 -3.15
CA PHE A 106 -4.12 -12.09 -3.07
C PHE A 106 -3.45 -12.07 -4.45
N HIS A 107 -3.75 -13.07 -5.29
CA HIS A 107 -3.13 -13.17 -6.62
C HIS A 107 -3.56 -12.00 -7.51
N PHE A 108 -4.85 -11.66 -7.51
CA PHE A 108 -5.36 -10.53 -8.26
C PHE A 108 -4.75 -9.21 -7.79
N ALA A 109 -4.69 -8.97 -6.48
CA ALA A 109 -4.10 -7.77 -5.91
C ALA A 109 -2.61 -7.64 -6.26
N THR A 110 -1.85 -8.73 -6.11
CA THR A 110 -0.40 -8.75 -6.39
C THR A 110 -0.12 -8.57 -7.88
N GLN A 111 -0.89 -9.22 -8.76
CA GLN A 111 -0.76 -9.05 -10.20
C GLN A 111 -1.01 -7.61 -10.63
N ASN A 112 -2.02 -6.93 -10.07
CA ASN A 112 -2.27 -5.51 -10.34
C ASN A 112 -1.11 -4.61 -9.91
N ALA A 113 -0.49 -4.89 -8.76
CA ALA A 113 0.68 -4.14 -8.31
C ALA A 113 1.90 -4.35 -9.23
N ILE A 114 2.12 -5.59 -9.69
CA ILE A 114 3.16 -5.92 -10.67
C ILE A 114 2.95 -5.16 -11.98
N GLU A 115 1.73 -5.14 -12.50
CA GLU A 115 1.39 -4.42 -13.74
C GLU A 115 1.63 -2.92 -13.61
N GLU A 116 1.24 -2.31 -12.49
CA GLU A 116 1.49 -0.89 -12.18
C GLU A 116 3.00 -0.59 -12.15
N LEU A 117 3.76 -1.38 -11.40
CA LEU A 117 5.21 -1.19 -11.28
C LEU A 117 5.91 -1.40 -12.62
N THR A 118 5.54 -2.42 -13.38
CA THR A 118 6.09 -2.71 -14.71
C THR A 118 5.81 -1.57 -15.69
N PHE A 119 4.62 -0.98 -15.64
CA PHE A 119 4.30 0.20 -16.43
C PHE A 119 5.25 1.36 -16.10
N TRP A 120 5.43 1.68 -14.82
CA TRP A 120 6.32 2.77 -14.40
C TRP A 120 7.79 2.48 -14.64
N GLN A 121 8.23 1.22 -14.57
CA GLN A 121 9.59 0.83 -14.97
C GLN A 121 9.87 1.17 -16.44
N LYS A 122 8.93 0.88 -17.32
CA LYS A 122 9.04 1.23 -18.74
C LYS A 122 9.08 2.75 -18.95
N VAL A 123 8.19 3.50 -18.28
CA VAL A 123 8.12 4.97 -18.37
C VAL A 123 9.42 5.61 -17.89
N HIS A 124 9.97 5.15 -16.77
CA HIS A 124 11.14 5.75 -16.13
C HIS A 124 12.47 5.04 -16.42
N ARG A 125 12.49 4.07 -17.35
CA ARG A 125 13.71 3.32 -17.72
C ARG A 125 14.44 2.74 -16.51
N ASN A 126 13.68 2.14 -15.59
CA ASN A 126 14.16 1.56 -14.34
C ASN A 126 14.81 2.54 -13.35
N ASP A 127 14.54 3.84 -13.43
CA ASP A 127 14.84 4.78 -12.35
C ASP A 127 13.89 4.51 -11.16
N TRP A 128 14.34 3.68 -10.24
CA TRP A 128 13.53 3.17 -9.13
C TRP A 128 12.97 4.28 -8.24
N SER A 129 13.69 5.38 -8.03
CA SER A 129 13.15 6.50 -7.27
C SER A 129 11.91 7.09 -7.93
N LYS A 130 11.91 7.19 -9.27
CA LYS A 130 10.75 7.67 -10.02
C LYS A 130 9.66 6.60 -10.12
N VAL A 131 10.04 5.32 -10.25
CA VAL A 131 9.07 4.20 -10.26
C VAL A 131 8.25 4.18 -8.99
N TRP A 132 8.89 4.18 -7.82
CA TRP A 132 8.19 4.21 -6.54
C TRP A 132 7.41 5.50 -6.33
N GLY A 133 7.98 6.65 -6.69
CA GLY A 133 7.28 7.93 -6.64
C GLY A 133 6.03 7.97 -7.52
N SER A 134 6.08 7.34 -8.70
CA SER A 134 4.92 7.24 -9.59
C SER A 134 3.88 6.23 -9.11
N TYR A 135 4.29 5.17 -8.43
CA TYR A 135 3.35 4.25 -7.78
C TYR A 135 2.41 5.02 -6.82
N ASN A 136 2.96 5.93 -6.04
CA ASN A 136 2.20 6.77 -5.10
C ASN A 136 1.44 7.93 -5.78
N ALA A 137 2.09 8.65 -6.72
CA ALA A 137 1.59 9.94 -7.19
C ALA A 137 1.42 10.04 -8.74
N GLY A 138 1.53 8.93 -9.46
CA GLY A 138 1.45 8.90 -10.91
C GLY A 138 2.50 9.81 -11.55
N TYR A 139 2.08 10.61 -12.50
CA TYR A 139 2.97 11.57 -13.20
C TYR A 139 3.48 12.71 -12.31
N LYS A 140 2.99 12.84 -11.07
CA LYS A 140 3.49 13.81 -10.08
C LYS A 140 4.66 13.26 -9.25
N TYR A 141 5.40 12.29 -9.76
CA TYR A 141 6.52 11.61 -9.09
C TYR A 141 7.64 12.53 -8.59
N ASN A 142 7.71 13.77 -9.07
CA ASN A 142 8.66 14.80 -8.61
C ASN A 142 8.15 15.62 -7.42
N SER A 143 6.91 15.44 -6.97
CA SER A 143 6.39 16.10 -5.78
C SER A 143 7.21 15.72 -4.53
N MET A 144 7.16 16.56 -3.50
CA MET A 144 7.83 16.27 -2.24
C MET A 144 7.29 14.98 -1.61
N GLU A 145 5.98 14.79 -1.67
CA GLU A 145 5.27 13.62 -1.18
C GLU A 145 5.79 12.34 -1.88
N ALA A 146 5.80 12.31 -3.22
CA ALA A 146 6.30 11.18 -3.99
C ALA A 146 7.78 10.87 -3.73
N LYS A 147 8.61 11.89 -3.55
CA LYS A 147 10.03 11.72 -3.19
C LYS A 147 10.20 11.15 -1.78
N ASN A 148 9.40 11.58 -0.83
CA ASN A 148 9.40 11.03 0.53
C ASN A 148 8.94 9.57 0.52
N TYR A 149 7.86 9.26 -0.20
CA TYR A 149 7.41 7.90 -0.41
C TYR A 149 8.53 6.99 -0.95
N SER A 150 9.22 7.43 -2.00
CA SER A 150 10.34 6.66 -2.60
C SER A 150 11.46 6.39 -1.58
N LYS A 151 11.81 7.38 -0.75
CA LYS A 151 12.81 7.21 0.32
C LYS A 151 12.36 6.19 1.36
N GLU A 152 11.10 6.21 1.73
CA GLU A 152 10.51 5.26 2.68
C GLU A 152 10.53 3.84 2.12
N ILE A 153 10.09 3.63 0.87
CA ILE A 153 10.19 2.32 0.20
C ILE A 153 11.63 1.81 0.18
N ALA A 154 12.58 2.66 -0.22
CA ALA A 154 14.00 2.29 -0.21
C ALA A 154 14.51 1.93 1.19
N SER A 155 14.02 2.61 2.24
CA SER A 155 14.38 2.31 3.63
C SER A 155 13.81 0.96 4.08
N ILE A 156 12.53 0.69 3.81
CA ILE A 156 11.87 -0.58 4.11
C ILE A 156 12.60 -1.74 3.42
N ILE A 157 12.95 -1.60 2.14
CA ILE A 157 13.70 -2.63 1.39
C ILE A 157 15.05 -2.91 2.07
N ARG A 158 15.77 -1.89 2.54
CA ARG A 158 17.04 -2.09 3.25
C ARG A 158 16.88 -2.89 4.54
N GLU A 159 15.80 -2.66 5.29
CA GLU A 159 15.53 -3.42 6.51
C GLU A 159 15.10 -4.86 6.18
N LEU A 160 14.23 -5.05 5.18
CA LEU A 160 13.81 -6.38 4.72
C LEU A 160 14.97 -7.26 4.27
N LYS A 161 16.01 -6.67 3.66
CA LYS A 161 17.22 -7.41 3.24
C LYS A 161 18.12 -7.87 4.39
N LYS A 162 17.85 -7.43 5.63
CA LYS A 162 18.61 -7.83 6.83
C LYS A 162 17.97 -9.02 7.54
N ILE A 163 16.76 -9.38 7.19
CA ILE A 163 16.03 -10.50 7.77
C ILE A 163 15.90 -11.63 6.75
N ASP A 164 15.76 -12.85 7.24
CA ASP A 164 15.54 -14.04 6.41
C ASP A 164 14.03 -14.16 6.09
N VAL A 165 13.67 -13.73 4.87
CA VAL A 165 12.30 -13.74 4.35
C VAL A 165 12.26 -14.57 3.07
#